data_4067a2367aeeb5c542b2231a420b202b
#
_entry.id   4067a2367aeeb5c542b2231a420b202b
#
_cell.length_a   1.000
_cell.length_b   1.000
_cell.length_c   1.000
_cell.angle_alpha   90.00
_cell.angle_beta   90.00
_cell.angle_gamma   90.00
#
_symmetry.space_group_name_H-M   'P 1'
#
loop_
_entity.id
_entity.type
_entity.pdbx_description
1 polymer ?
#
loop_
_entity_poly.entity_id
_entity_poly.type
_entity_poly.pdbx_seq_one_letter_code
_entity_poly.pdbx_strand_id
1 'polypeptide(L)'
;MLKFIRAGMYTSVQDGGREGQRQWGISRCGALDKPAMTIANLLVGNAPEAAALEITLGQVDVQFTRHCWFALTGAACEATLDGAPVWLGWRMEAKAGQRLVLKNPQHGIRSYLAVAGGIDVPEVLGSRSTDLKVGIGGIEGRRLQDGDQVKIGKSSRRFSASRGVKQLPIGNIIRRAAGAGVSRIRPACSQESFWRSPWKLSPQSNRMGLPPAGAAAQAHNRPGNALSWACCPAWYRYRITASRLC
;
A
#
# COMPACT_ATOMS: atom_id res chain seq x y z
N MET A 1 -9.73 -14.95 12.31
CA MET A 1 -10.06 -14.44 10.98
C MET A 1 -10.40 -12.96 11.11
N LEU A 2 -10.31 -12.23 10.05
CA LEU A 2 -10.84 -10.86 9.92
C LEU A 2 -12.11 -10.94 9.10
N LYS A 3 -13.21 -10.37 9.58
CA LYS A 3 -14.47 -10.26 8.84
C LYS A 3 -14.66 -8.80 8.42
N PHE A 4 -14.73 -8.55 7.12
CA PHE A 4 -14.93 -7.21 6.59
C PHE A 4 -16.42 -6.88 6.58
N ILE A 5 -16.83 -5.93 7.41
CA ILE A 5 -18.18 -5.36 7.39
C ILE A 5 -18.24 -4.35 6.25
N ARG A 6 -17.16 -3.59 6.08
CA ARG A 6 -16.94 -2.67 4.97
C ARG A 6 -15.49 -2.77 4.52
N ALA A 7 -15.27 -3.10 3.25
CA ALA A 7 -13.93 -3.29 2.69
C ALA A 7 -13.30 -1.98 2.18
N GLY A 8 -14.06 -0.88 2.15
CA GLY A 8 -13.59 0.39 1.63
C GLY A 8 -13.51 0.44 0.10
N MET A 9 -12.94 1.52 -0.40
CA MET A 9 -12.84 1.74 -1.85
C MET A 9 -11.95 0.68 -2.52
N TYR A 10 -10.80 0.42 -1.91
CA TYR A 10 -9.83 -0.52 -2.45
C TYR A 10 -8.96 -1.08 -1.34
N THR A 11 -9.24 -2.29 -0.95
CA THR A 11 -8.43 -3.06 0.01
C THR A 11 -7.96 -4.34 -0.66
N SER A 12 -6.69 -4.66 -0.53
CA SER A 12 -6.09 -5.86 -1.13
C SER A 12 -5.00 -6.44 -0.23
N VAL A 13 -4.75 -7.73 -0.39
CA VAL A 13 -3.61 -8.40 0.24
C VAL A 13 -2.36 -8.05 -0.53
N GLN A 14 -1.31 -7.59 0.16
CA GLN A 14 -0.02 -7.27 -0.45
C GLN A 14 1.12 -7.74 0.45
N ASP A 15 2.21 -8.19 -0.17
CA ASP A 15 3.45 -8.61 0.48
C ASP A 15 4.67 -7.91 -0.15
N GLY A 16 5.84 -8.51 -0.09
CA GLY A 16 7.08 -8.01 -0.74
C GLY A 16 6.99 -7.90 -2.26
N GLY A 17 6.04 -8.59 -2.85
CA GLY A 17 5.81 -8.66 -4.29
C GLY A 17 6.46 -9.87 -4.95
N ARG A 18 6.01 -10.15 -6.16
CA ARG A 18 6.36 -11.30 -6.98
C ARG A 18 7.62 -11.02 -7.80
N GLU A 19 8.67 -11.79 -7.60
CA GLU A 19 9.94 -11.60 -8.30
C GLU A 19 10.13 -12.62 -9.42
N GLY A 20 10.99 -12.29 -10.41
CA GLY A 20 11.37 -13.20 -11.49
C GLY A 20 10.33 -13.43 -12.59
N GLN A 21 9.11 -12.89 -12.49
CA GLN A 21 8.01 -13.22 -13.40
C GLN A 21 7.77 -12.19 -14.51
N ARG A 22 8.56 -11.11 -14.56
CA ARG A 22 8.35 -10.01 -15.53
C ARG A 22 8.50 -10.42 -16.98
N GLN A 23 9.36 -11.37 -17.26
CA GLN A 23 9.55 -11.94 -18.61
C GLN A 23 8.28 -12.58 -19.17
N TRP A 24 7.38 -13.03 -18.30
CA TRP A 24 6.08 -13.59 -18.65
C TRP A 24 4.95 -12.55 -18.64
N GLY A 25 5.28 -11.27 -18.54
CA GLY A 25 4.31 -10.18 -18.47
C GLY A 25 3.56 -10.06 -17.14
N ILE A 26 3.97 -10.81 -16.11
CA ILE A 26 3.35 -10.78 -14.79
C ILE A 26 3.96 -9.68 -13.96
N SER A 27 3.11 -8.83 -13.39
CA SER A 27 3.55 -7.72 -12.56
C SER A 27 4.18 -8.19 -11.26
N ARG A 28 5.15 -7.42 -10.76
CA ARG A 28 5.71 -7.68 -9.43
C ARG A 28 4.67 -7.51 -8.33
N CYS A 29 3.75 -6.55 -8.48
CA CYS A 29 2.82 -6.14 -7.41
C CYS A 29 3.53 -5.82 -6.08
N GLY A 30 2.99 -6.25 -4.95
CA GLY A 30 3.53 -5.95 -3.63
C GLY A 30 3.07 -4.60 -3.10
N ALA A 31 3.40 -4.31 -1.85
CA ALA A 31 3.05 -3.06 -1.20
C ALA A 31 3.63 -1.85 -1.92
N LEU A 32 2.84 -0.80 -2.11
CA LEU A 32 3.30 0.45 -2.72
C LEU A 32 4.20 1.26 -1.76
N ASP A 33 3.89 1.26 -0.48
CA ASP A 33 4.77 1.79 0.57
C ASP A 33 5.36 0.62 1.36
N LYS A 34 6.38 -0.01 0.80
CA LYS A 34 7.08 -1.12 1.44
C LYS A 34 7.59 -0.78 2.85
N PRO A 35 8.23 0.38 3.12
CA PRO A 35 8.63 0.74 4.48
C PRO A 35 7.47 0.74 5.46
N ALA A 36 6.33 1.31 5.11
CA ALA A 36 5.17 1.32 6.01
C ALA A 36 4.68 -0.10 6.30
N MET A 37 4.55 -0.95 5.28
CA MET A 37 4.18 -2.37 5.47
C MET A 37 5.21 -3.11 6.33
N THR A 38 6.51 -2.92 6.05
CA THR A 38 7.59 -3.53 6.81
C THR A 38 7.52 -3.17 8.29
N ILE A 39 7.31 -1.89 8.61
CA ILE A 39 7.17 -1.44 10.00
C ILE A 39 5.95 -2.10 10.65
N ALA A 40 4.81 -2.17 9.96
CA ALA A 40 3.61 -2.83 10.48
C ALA A 40 3.90 -4.31 10.83
N ASN A 41 4.55 -5.02 9.91
CA ASN A 41 4.91 -6.42 10.11
C ASN A 41 5.89 -6.63 11.27
N LEU A 42 6.95 -5.83 11.35
CA LEU A 42 7.93 -5.90 12.44
C LEU A 42 7.29 -5.63 13.81
N LEU A 43 6.36 -4.68 13.89
CA LEU A 43 5.64 -4.37 15.12
C LEU A 43 4.87 -5.58 15.67
N VAL A 44 4.25 -6.36 14.80
CA VAL A 44 3.50 -7.56 15.17
C VAL A 44 4.35 -8.85 15.09
N GLY A 45 5.66 -8.71 14.92
CA GLY A 45 6.61 -9.81 14.94
C GLY A 45 6.56 -10.75 13.73
N ASN A 46 6.01 -10.29 12.63
CA ASN A 46 6.03 -10.99 11.36
C ASN A 46 7.37 -10.79 10.63
N ALA A 47 7.62 -11.60 9.61
CA ALA A 47 8.68 -11.32 8.64
C ALA A 47 8.43 -9.97 7.94
N PRO A 48 9.48 -9.21 7.59
CA PRO A 48 9.35 -7.86 7.00
C PRO A 48 8.44 -7.81 5.76
N GLU A 49 8.46 -8.86 4.96
CA GLU A 49 7.73 -8.99 3.70
C GLU A 49 6.46 -9.84 3.81
N ALA A 50 6.04 -10.20 5.03
CA ALA A 50 4.82 -10.97 5.24
C ALA A 50 3.61 -10.24 4.65
N ALA A 51 2.63 -11.02 4.20
CA ALA A 51 1.41 -10.47 3.64
C ALA A 51 0.63 -9.66 4.68
N ALA A 52 0.23 -8.46 4.29
CA ALA A 52 -0.58 -7.53 5.05
C ALA A 52 -1.71 -6.98 4.17
N LEU A 53 -2.64 -6.27 4.78
CA LEU A 53 -3.70 -5.59 4.05
C LEU A 53 -3.27 -4.18 3.69
N GLU A 54 -3.29 -3.86 2.41
CA GLU A 54 -3.11 -2.51 1.90
C GLU A 54 -4.49 -1.88 1.67
N ILE A 55 -4.75 -0.79 2.35
CA ILE A 55 -6.03 -0.08 2.37
C ILE A 55 -5.83 1.28 1.70
N THR A 56 -6.59 1.55 0.66
CA THR A 56 -6.56 2.83 -0.06
C THR A 56 -7.72 3.70 0.38
N LEU A 57 -7.41 4.94 0.80
CA LEU A 57 -8.37 5.96 1.23
C LEU A 57 -9.24 5.58 2.44
N GLY A 58 -8.86 4.58 3.23
CA GLY A 58 -9.57 4.19 4.46
C GLY A 58 -10.99 3.67 4.21
N GLN A 59 -11.95 4.11 5.03
CA GLN A 59 -13.36 3.68 5.01
C GLN A 59 -13.54 2.17 5.19
N VAL A 60 -12.70 1.56 6.01
CA VAL A 60 -12.74 0.13 6.31
C VAL A 60 -13.34 -0.08 7.68
N ASP A 61 -14.15 -1.12 7.78
CA ASP A 61 -14.71 -1.63 9.03
C ASP A 61 -14.48 -3.14 9.07
N VAL A 62 -13.62 -3.58 9.97
CA VAL A 62 -13.21 -4.97 10.08
C VAL A 62 -13.38 -5.48 11.50
N GLN A 63 -14.02 -6.62 11.64
CA GLN A 63 -14.20 -7.31 12.92
C GLN A 63 -13.15 -8.41 13.09
N PHE A 64 -12.52 -8.45 14.26
CA PHE A 64 -11.63 -9.51 14.67
C PHE A 64 -12.46 -10.69 15.22
N THR A 65 -12.42 -11.85 14.58
CA THR A 65 -13.18 -13.02 15.05
C THR A 65 -12.46 -13.82 16.12
N ARG A 66 -11.21 -13.49 16.41
CA ARG A 66 -10.39 -14.07 17.48
C ARG A 66 -9.45 -13.01 18.04
N HIS A 67 -8.95 -13.26 19.25
CA HIS A 67 -7.88 -12.48 19.84
C HIS A 67 -6.64 -12.46 18.93
N CYS A 68 -6.09 -11.29 18.67
CA CYS A 68 -4.84 -11.13 17.93
C CYS A 68 -4.18 -9.76 18.21
N TRP A 69 -2.92 -9.67 17.89
CA TRP A 69 -2.19 -8.41 17.85
C TRP A 69 -2.17 -7.87 16.43
N PHE A 70 -2.34 -6.57 16.29
CA PHE A 70 -2.30 -5.88 15.00
C PHE A 70 -1.48 -4.60 15.07
N ALA A 71 -1.06 -4.10 13.94
CA ALA A 71 -0.44 -2.79 13.80
C ALA A 71 -0.99 -2.09 12.56
N LEU A 72 -1.21 -0.78 12.69
CA LEU A 72 -1.66 0.09 11.61
C LEU A 72 -0.57 1.12 11.33
N THR A 73 -0.16 1.25 10.05
CA THR A 73 0.88 2.18 9.59
C THR A 73 0.49 2.83 8.27
N GLY A 74 1.32 3.75 7.76
CA GLY A 74 1.13 4.41 6.47
C GLY A 74 0.38 5.73 6.58
N ALA A 75 -0.68 5.90 5.80
CA ALA A 75 -1.44 7.15 5.74
C ALA A 75 -2.04 7.54 7.09
N ALA A 76 -1.97 8.82 7.43
CA ALA A 76 -2.52 9.35 8.67
C ALA A 76 -4.05 9.38 8.59
N CYS A 77 -4.69 8.31 9.05
CA CYS A 77 -6.13 8.19 9.17
C CYS A 77 -6.55 8.09 10.64
N GLU A 78 -7.72 8.57 10.91
CA GLU A 78 -8.40 8.33 12.18
C GLU A 78 -8.86 6.88 12.23
N ALA A 79 -8.44 6.16 13.26
CA ALA A 79 -8.82 4.77 13.45
C ALA A 79 -9.28 4.54 14.90
N THR A 80 -10.29 3.70 15.04
CA THR A 80 -10.83 3.34 16.37
C THR A 80 -11.05 1.84 16.47
N LEU A 81 -10.82 1.28 17.65
CA LEU A 81 -11.15 -0.09 18.02
C LEU A 81 -12.28 -0.03 19.05
N ASP A 82 -13.51 -0.40 18.67
CA ASP A 82 -14.74 -0.23 19.47
C ASP A 82 -14.86 1.19 20.06
N GLY A 83 -14.56 2.22 19.25
CA GLY A 83 -14.60 3.62 19.67
C GLY A 83 -13.34 4.14 20.38
N ALA A 84 -12.48 3.26 20.91
CA ALA A 84 -11.21 3.68 21.48
C ALA A 84 -10.19 4.01 20.39
N PRO A 85 -9.39 5.10 20.52
CA PRO A 85 -8.45 5.51 19.49
C PRO A 85 -7.35 4.47 19.26
N VAL A 86 -7.01 4.27 17.99
CA VAL A 86 -5.91 3.43 17.54
C VAL A 86 -4.75 4.29 17.09
N TRP A 87 -3.57 4.03 17.64
CA TRP A 87 -2.36 4.79 17.35
C TRP A 87 -1.62 4.22 16.14
N LEU A 88 -1.39 5.05 15.14
CA LEU A 88 -0.56 4.68 13.99
C LEU A 88 0.88 4.42 14.41
N GLY A 89 1.47 3.35 13.85
CA GLY A 89 2.83 2.95 14.21
C GLY A 89 2.93 2.24 15.55
N TRP A 90 1.81 1.79 16.09
CA TRP A 90 1.75 1.02 17.34
C TRP A 90 1.20 -0.37 17.10
N ARG A 91 1.78 -1.34 17.82
CA ARG A 91 1.19 -2.65 18.01
C ARG A 91 0.13 -2.57 19.09
N MET A 92 -1.07 -3.01 18.79
CA MET A 92 -2.21 -3.02 19.71
C MET A 92 -2.86 -4.41 19.74
N GLU A 93 -3.52 -4.69 20.84
CA GLU A 93 -4.27 -5.92 21.04
C GLU A 93 -5.72 -5.74 20.60
N ALA A 94 -6.25 -6.72 19.89
CA ALA A 94 -7.68 -6.81 19.60
C ALA A 94 -8.25 -8.11 20.16
N LYS A 95 -9.36 -8.01 20.89
CA LYS A 95 -10.13 -9.15 21.40
C LYS A 95 -11.09 -9.67 20.35
N ALA A 96 -11.52 -10.93 20.51
CA ALA A 96 -12.57 -11.48 19.65
C ALA A 96 -13.84 -10.63 19.74
N GLY A 97 -14.45 -10.35 18.58
CA GLY A 97 -15.64 -9.53 18.46
C GLY A 97 -15.39 -8.04 18.24
N GLN A 98 -14.22 -7.52 18.61
CA GLN A 98 -13.92 -6.08 18.46
C GLN A 98 -13.85 -5.65 17.00
N ARG A 99 -14.23 -4.39 16.76
CA ARG A 99 -14.30 -3.78 15.42
C ARG A 99 -13.29 -2.66 15.29
N LEU A 100 -12.44 -2.75 14.28
CA LEU A 100 -11.53 -1.71 13.87
C LEU A 100 -12.15 -0.93 12.72
N VAL A 101 -12.37 0.37 12.95
CA VAL A 101 -12.92 1.29 11.95
C VAL A 101 -11.84 2.29 11.56
N LEU A 102 -11.58 2.39 10.26
CA LEU A 102 -10.69 3.39 9.67
C LEU A 102 -11.52 4.41 8.90
N LYS A 103 -11.33 5.69 9.23
CA LYS A 103 -11.88 6.81 8.47
C LYS A 103 -10.98 7.20 7.29
N ASN A 104 -11.39 8.19 6.53
CA ASN A 104 -10.57 8.73 5.44
C ASN A 104 -9.26 9.30 6.00
N PRO A 105 -8.13 9.04 5.32
CA PRO A 105 -6.86 9.62 5.72
C PRO A 105 -6.83 11.14 5.48
N GLN A 106 -6.28 11.86 6.43
CA GLN A 106 -6.02 13.30 6.32
C GLN A 106 -4.76 13.58 5.49
N HIS A 107 -3.77 12.69 5.59
CA HIS A 107 -2.51 12.77 4.84
C HIS A 107 -2.10 11.39 4.36
N GLY A 108 -1.65 11.33 3.11
CA GLY A 108 -1.34 10.07 2.44
C GLY A 108 -2.57 9.40 1.86
N ILE A 109 -2.37 8.24 1.25
CA ILE A 109 -3.45 7.53 0.54
C ILE A 109 -3.58 6.11 1.02
N ARG A 110 -2.47 5.48 1.46
CA ARG A 110 -2.43 4.05 1.78
C ARG A 110 -2.06 3.80 3.22
N SER A 111 -2.90 3.00 3.86
CA SER A 111 -2.64 2.44 5.19
C SER A 111 -2.38 0.95 5.09
N TYR A 112 -1.60 0.42 6.00
CA TYR A 112 -1.26 -1.01 6.08
C TYR A 112 -1.71 -1.56 7.42
N LEU A 113 -2.54 -2.59 7.35
CA LEU A 113 -2.97 -3.36 8.53
C LEU A 113 -2.24 -4.71 8.51
N ALA A 114 -1.28 -4.86 9.40
CA ALA A 114 -0.62 -6.14 9.68
C ALA A 114 -1.22 -6.77 10.94
N VAL A 115 -1.33 -8.10 10.92
CA VAL A 115 -1.78 -8.89 12.07
C VAL A 115 -0.73 -9.94 12.42
N ALA A 116 -0.58 -10.24 13.69
CA ALA A 116 0.37 -11.26 14.14
C ALA A 116 0.04 -12.63 13.54
N GLY A 117 1.03 -13.23 12.88
CA GLY A 117 0.90 -14.45 12.08
C GLY A 117 0.67 -14.19 10.59
N GLY A 118 0.52 -12.92 10.17
CA GLY A 118 0.32 -12.54 8.77
C GLY A 118 -1.06 -12.90 8.22
N ILE A 119 -1.29 -12.51 6.98
CA ILE A 119 -2.49 -12.86 6.22
C ILE A 119 -2.26 -14.23 5.56
N ASP A 120 -3.16 -15.17 5.86
CA ASP A 120 -3.09 -16.55 5.38
C ASP A 120 -3.94 -16.71 4.13
N VAL A 121 -3.30 -16.48 2.99
CA VAL A 121 -3.86 -16.70 1.64
C VAL A 121 -2.87 -17.53 0.83
N PRO A 122 -3.32 -18.24 -0.21
CA PRO A 122 -2.43 -19.02 -1.08
C PRO A 122 -1.31 -18.17 -1.68
N GLU A 123 -0.14 -18.76 -1.76
CA GLU A 123 1.00 -18.17 -2.47
C GLU A 123 0.91 -18.54 -3.95
N VAL A 124 1.03 -17.55 -4.83
CA VAL A 124 0.97 -17.72 -6.27
C VAL A 124 2.23 -17.12 -6.89
N LEU A 125 3.05 -17.95 -7.52
CA LEU A 125 4.33 -17.56 -8.12
C LEU A 125 5.25 -16.83 -7.12
N GLY A 126 5.36 -17.37 -5.90
CA GLY A 126 6.26 -16.85 -4.86
C GLY A 126 5.74 -15.58 -4.15
N SER A 127 4.46 -15.24 -4.27
CA SER A 127 3.89 -14.07 -3.60
C SER A 127 2.40 -14.26 -3.27
N ARG A 128 1.97 -13.63 -2.18
CA ARG A 128 0.57 -13.52 -1.77
C ARG A 128 -0.11 -12.25 -2.27
N SER A 129 0.64 -11.38 -2.96
CA SER A 129 0.13 -10.11 -3.47
C SER A 129 -0.98 -10.31 -4.50
N THR A 130 -2.04 -9.53 -4.36
CA THR A 130 -3.11 -9.44 -5.34
C THR A 130 -2.63 -8.73 -6.60
N ASP A 131 -2.82 -9.34 -7.76
CA ASP A 131 -2.68 -8.72 -9.07
C ASP A 131 -4.04 -8.69 -9.76
N LEU A 132 -4.67 -7.52 -9.78
CA LEU A 132 -5.99 -7.33 -10.40
C LEU A 132 -5.98 -7.46 -11.91
N LYS A 133 -4.86 -7.19 -12.57
CA LYS A 133 -4.76 -7.22 -14.02
C LYS A 133 -4.82 -8.65 -14.55
N VAL A 134 -4.16 -9.55 -13.84
CA VAL A 134 -4.08 -10.97 -14.19
C VAL A 134 -5.10 -11.79 -13.41
N GLY A 135 -5.67 -11.24 -12.32
CA GLY A 135 -6.64 -11.94 -11.48
C GLY A 135 -6.03 -13.04 -10.63
N ILE A 136 -4.82 -12.83 -10.07
CA ILE A 136 -4.13 -13.84 -9.26
C ILE A 136 -3.69 -13.29 -7.90
N GLY A 137 -3.42 -14.20 -6.97
CA GLY A 137 -2.95 -13.90 -5.61
C GLY A 137 -4.03 -13.28 -4.72
N GLY A 138 -3.67 -12.99 -3.48
CA GLY A 138 -4.59 -12.47 -2.50
C GLY A 138 -5.82 -13.34 -2.29
N ILE A 139 -7.01 -12.71 -2.25
CA ILE A 139 -8.29 -13.41 -2.24
C ILE A 139 -8.80 -13.44 -3.68
N GLU A 140 -8.69 -14.58 -4.33
CA GLU A 140 -9.22 -14.84 -5.67
C GLU A 140 -8.77 -13.80 -6.73
N GLY A 141 -7.58 -13.20 -6.58
CA GLY A 141 -7.06 -12.20 -7.52
C GLY A 141 -7.84 -10.89 -7.58
N ARG A 142 -8.75 -10.64 -6.64
CA ARG A 142 -9.61 -9.46 -6.59
C ARG A 142 -9.36 -8.59 -5.35
N ARG A 143 -9.90 -7.38 -5.36
CA ARG A 143 -10.01 -6.58 -4.14
C ARG A 143 -10.97 -7.22 -3.15
N LEU A 144 -10.81 -6.91 -1.87
CA LEU A 144 -11.75 -7.32 -0.83
C LEU A 144 -13.10 -6.61 -1.05
N GLN A 145 -14.15 -7.31 -0.66
CA GLN A 145 -15.53 -6.85 -0.71
C GLN A 145 -16.15 -6.91 0.69
N ASP A 146 -17.26 -6.21 0.86
CA ASP A 146 -18.05 -6.29 2.08
C ASP A 146 -18.53 -7.73 2.29
N GLY A 147 -18.38 -8.23 3.51
CA GLY A 147 -18.69 -9.62 3.87
C GLY A 147 -17.50 -10.59 3.76
N ASP A 148 -16.40 -10.22 3.11
CA ASP A 148 -15.23 -11.11 2.98
C ASP A 148 -14.65 -11.49 4.34
N GLN A 149 -14.15 -12.73 4.41
CA GLN A 149 -13.45 -13.27 5.58
C GLN A 149 -12.02 -13.63 5.21
N VAL A 150 -11.08 -12.99 5.90
CA VAL A 150 -9.65 -13.18 5.69
C VAL A 150 -9.06 -14.04 6.79
N LYS A 151 -8.42 -15.14 6.42
CA LYS A 151 -7.72 -15.99 7.36
C LYS A 151 -6.45 -15.30 7.86
N ILE A 152 -6.14 -15.50 9.15
CA ILE A 152 -4.90 -15.04 9.79
C ILE A 152 -4.08 -16.27 10.14
N GLY A 153 -2.80 -16.24 9.83
CA GLY A 153 -1.85 -17.27 10.16
C GLY A 153 -1.65 -17.43 11.67
N LYS A 154 -0.88 -18.43 12.06
CA LYS A 154 -0.52 -18.67 13.47
C LYS A 154 0.67 -17.78 13.83
N SER A 155 0.60 -17.07 14.95
CA SER A 155 1.74 -16.37 15.52
C SER A 155 2.42 -17.23 16.56
N SER A 156 3.74 -17.36 16.46
CA SER A 156 4.56 -17.97 17.50
C SER A 156 4.96 -16.99 18.60
N ARG A 157 4.83 -15.68 18.33
CA ARG A 157 5.22 -14.63 19.28
C ARG A 157 4.08 -14.29 20.24
N ARG A 158 4.44 -14.19 21.53
CA ARG A 158 3.57 -13.66 22.58
C ARG A 158 4.00 -12.23 22.89
N PHE A 159 3.06 -11.34 23.01
CA PHE A 159 3.29 -9.96 23.39
C PHE A 159 2.57 -9.66 24.70
N SER A 160 3.22 -8.91 25.58
CA SER A 160 2.67 -8.51 26.89
C SER A 160 2.20 -7.07 26.93
N ALA A 161 2.59 -6.23 25.94
CA ALA A 161 2.27 -4.82 25.95
C ALA A 161 2.22 -4.22 24.53
N SER A 162 1.44 -3.18 24.38
CA SER A 162 1.47 -2.31 23.22
C SER A 162 2.82 -1.60 23.14
N ARG A 163 3.38 -1.55 21.92
CA ARG A 163 4.62 -0.82 21.62
C ARG A 163 4.48 -0.14 20.28
N GLY A 164 5.13 1.00 20.14
CA GLY A 164 5.10 1.76 18.91
C GLY A 164 6.46 2.28 18.49
N VAL A 165 6.52 2.79 17.28
CA VAL A 165 7.65 3.53 16.73
C VAL A 165 7.18 4.94 16.37
N LYS A 166 8.02 5.93 16.59
CA LYS A 166 7.75 7.29 16.13
C LYS A 166 7.78 7.29 14.61
N GLN A 167 6.62 7.49 13.98
CA GLN A 167 6.59 7.68 12.54
C GLN A 167 7.21 9.04 12.20
N LEU A 168 8.19 9.02 11.29
CA LEU A 168 8.71 10.26 10.74
C LEU A 168 7.65 10.83 9.78
N PRO A 169 7.38 12.15 9.84
CA PRO A 169 6.48 12.80 8.89
C PRO A 169 6.96 12.54 7.46
N ILE A 170 6.11 12.00 6.62
CA ILE A 170 6.41 11.64 5.21
C ILE A 170 7.05 12.82 4.45
N GLY A 171 6.66 14.05 4.75
CA GLY A 171 7.21 15.25 4.13
C GLY A 171 8.73 15.43 4.28
N ASN A 172 9.34 14.94 5.35
CA ASN A 172 10.78 15.07 5.57
C ASN A 172 11.61 14.05 4.78
N ILE A 173 11.03 12.88 4.48
CA ILE A 173 11.69 11.84 3.69
C ILE A 173 11.74 12.24 2.21
N ILE A 174 10.68 12.88 1.71
CA ILE A 174 10.57 13.29 0.31
C ILE A 174 11.59 14.38 -0.05
N ARG A 175 11.81 15.36 0.82
CA ARG A 175 12.79 16.44 0.58
C ARG A 175 14.23 15.94 0.42
N ARG A 176 14.62 14.88 1.11
CA ARG A 176 15.99 14.33 1.03
C ARG A 176 16.22 13.46 -0.20
N ALA A 177 15.16 12.83 -0.71
CA ALA A 177 15.28 11.94 -1.86
C ALA A 177 15.18 12.68 -3.21
N ALA A 178 14.64 13.89 -3.25
CA ALA A 178 14.54 14.72 -4.47
C ALA A 178 15.92 15.09 -5.08
N GLY A 179 16.98 15.02 -4.30
CA GLY A 179 18.34 15.35 -4.76
C GLY A 179 19.12 14.22 -5.45
N ALA A 180 18.70 12.96 -5.30
CA ALA A 180 19.60 11.83 -5.59
C ALA A 180 19.26 10.95 -6.80
N GLY A 181 18.12 11.11 -7.47
CA GLY A 181 17.65 10.05 -8.37
C GLY A 181 17.14 10.42 -9.75
N VAL A 182 17.08 11.67 -10.13
CA VAL A 182 16.34 12.10 -11.33
C VAL A 182 17.23 12.34 -12.57
N SER A 183 18.53 12.17 -12.48
CA SER A 183 19.47 12.42 -13.58
C SER A 183 19.40 11.46 -14.76
N ARG A 184 18.49 10.48 -14.76
CA ARG A 184 18.33 9.51 -15.84
C ARG A 184 17.02 9.61 -16.64
N ILE A 185 16.29 10.72 -16.52
CA ILE A 185 15.18 10.98 -17.43
C ILE A 185 15.80 11.48 -18.75
N ARG A 186 15.50 10.73 -19.82
CA ARG A 186 16.03 11.00 -21.17
C ARG A 186 15.79 12.46 -21.60
N PRO A 187 16.69 13.04 -22.41
CA PRO A 187 16.72 14.46 -22.76
C PRO A 187 15.60 14.93 -23.70
N ALA A 188 14.54 14.17 -23.90
CA ALA A 188 13.42 14.55 -24.76
C ALA A 188 12.41 15.52 -24.11
N CYS A 189 12.45 15.70 -22.79
CA CYS A 189 11.74 16.78 -22.10
C CYS A 189 12.79 17.67 -21.46
N SER A 190 12.70 18.97 -21.68
CA SER A 190 13.48 19.89 -20.85
C SER A 190 13.07 19.62 -19.39
N GLN A 191 14.04 19.26 -18.55
CA GLN A 191 13.78 18.88 -17.15
C GLN A 191 12.93 19.95 -16.45
N GLU A 192 13.09 21.18 -16.83
CA GLU A 192 12.43 22.35 -16.25
C GLU A 192 10.94 22.43 -16.58
N SER A 193 10.54 22.16 -17.82
CA SER A 193 9.12 22.16 -18.23
C SER A 193 8.35 21.02 -17.56
N PHE A 194 8.98 19.85 -17.39
CA PHE A 194 8.38 18.72 -16.70
C PHE A 194 8.07 19.04 -15.23
N TRP A 195 8.96 19.73 -14.53
CA TRP A 195 8.81 20.05 -13.11
C TRP A 195 7.92 21.26 -12.85
N ARG A 196 7.84 22.19 -13.76
CA ARG A 196 7.04 23.42 -13.63
C ARG A 196 5.60 23.26 -14.13
N SER A 197 5.34 22.27 -14.98
CA SER A 197 4.00 22.08 -15.53
C SER A 197 3.07 21.40 -14.53
N PRO A 198 1.82 21.87 -14.38
CA PRO A 198 0.80 21.14 -13.65
C PRO A 198 0.41 19.89 -14.42
N TRP A 199 0.41 18.74 -13.73
CA TRP A 199 0.00 17.47 -14.31
C TRP A 199 -1.33 17.03 -13.72
N LYS A 200 -2.26 16.63 -14.58
CA LYS A 200 -3.50 15.96 -14.15
C LYS A 200 -3.29 14.44 -14.17
N LEU A 201 -3.83 13.76 -13.16
CA LEU A 201 -3.87 12.30 -13.18
C LEU A 201 -4.93 11.84 -14.18
N SER A 202 -4.56 10.93 -15.07
CA SER A 202 -5.52 10.29 -15.97
C SER A 202 -6.46 9.36 -15.18
N PRO A 203 -7.74 9.23 -15.56
CA PRO A 203 -8.63 8.20 -15.03
C PRO A 203 -8.11 6.76 -15.22
N GLN A 204 -7.21 6.55 -16.18
CA GLN A 204 -6.54 5.26 -16.42
C GLN A 204 -5.40 4.97 -15.44
N SER A 205 -5.13 5.88 -14.48
CA SER A 205 -4.11 5.68 -13.46
C SER A 205 -4.43 4.47 -12.60
N ASN A 206 -3.43 3.61 -12.39
CA ASN A 206 -3.55 2.39 -11.60
C ASN A 206 -2.22 2.04 -10.91
N ARG A 207 -2.15 0.86 -10.28
CA ARG A 207 -0.90 0.40 -9.61
C ARG A 207 0.29 0.23 -10.56
N MET A 208 0.05 0.03 -11.84
CA MET A 208 1.09 -0.15 -12.85
C MET A 208 1.73 1.16 -13.30
N GLY A 209 0.96 2.25 -13.28
CA GLY A 209 1.43 3.55 -13.72
C GLY A 209 0.41 4.65 -13.53
N LEU A 210 0.94 5.88 -13.45
CA LEU A 210 0.16 7.11 -13.38
C LEU A 210 0.40 7.86 -14.69
N PRO A 211 -0.32 7.54 -15.78
CA PRO A 211 -0.15 8.31 -17.02
C PRO A 211 -0.58 9.74 -16.75
N PRO A 212 0.33 10.72 -16.93
CA PRO A 212 -0.01 12.12 -16.79
C PRO A 212 -0.82 12.57 -18.01
N ALA A 213 -1.88 13.36 -17.77
CA ALA A 213 -2.62 14.04 -18.81
C ALA A 213 -2.16 15.52 -18.86
N GLY A 214 -1.73 16.00 -20.02
CA GLY A 214 -1.30 17.37 -20.22
C GLY A 214 -0.56 17.57 -21.54
N ALA A 215 -0.36 18.81 -21.96
CA ALA A 215 0.26 19.16 -23.25
C ALA A 215 1.69 18.59 -23.41
N ALA A 216 2.45 18.46 -22.32
CA ALA A 216 3.79 17.85 -22.36
C ALA A 216 3.76 16.32 -22.48
N ALA A 217 2.63 15.65 -22.18
CA ALA A 217 2.49 14.21 -22.35
C ALA A 217 2.36 13.82 -23.83
N GLN A 218 1.86 14.71 -24.68
CA GLN A 218 1.69 14.43 -26.10
C GLN A 218 3.02 14.33 -26.86
N ALA A 219 4.07 14.98 -26.38
CA ALA A 219 5.40 14.91 -26.99
C ALA A 219 6.08 13.53 -26.86
N HIS A 220 5.56 12.65 -26.02
CA HIS A 220 6.12 11.32 -25.77
C HIS A 220 5.38 10.16 -26.44
N ASN A 221 4.29 10.43 -27.15
CA ASN A 221 3.53 9.41 -27.87
C ASN A 221 4.14 9.06 -29.25
N ARG A 222 5.47 8.93 -29.33
CA ARG A 222 6.06 8.29 -30.50
C ARG A 222 5.94 6.78 -30.37
N PRO A 223 5.31 6.07 -31.33
CA PRO A 223 5.31 4.61 -31.35
C PRO A 223 6.73 4.13 -31.63
N GLY A 224 7.40 3.63 -30.66
CA GLY A 224 8.74 3.10 -30.79
C GLY A 224 9.37 2.84 -29.42
N ASN A 225 9.31 1.58 -28.98
CA ASN A 225 10.13 0.98 -27.93
C ASN A 225 10.31 1.77 -26.62
N ALA A 226 9.28 2.43 -26.13
CA ALA A 226 9.22 2.82 -24.74
C ALA A 226 8.97 1.59 -23.90
N LEU A 227 10.00 0.78 -23.66
CA LEU A 227 10.03 -0.12 -22.52
C LEU A 227 9.57 0.70 -21.32
N SER A 228 8.46 0.33 -20.73
CA SER A 228 7.83 1.05 -19.62
C SER A 228 8.77 1.06 -18.43
N TRP A 229 9.59 2.11 -18.33
CA TRP A 229 10.39 2.43 -17.15
C TRP A 229 9.51 2.82 -15.95
N ALA A 230 8.19 2.81 -16.15
CA ALA A 230 7.17 3.14 -15.17
C ALA A 230 7.11 2.18 -13.97
N CYS A 231 7.84 1.09 -13.98
CA CYS A 231 7.82 0.11 -12.89
C CYS A 231 8.86 0.36 -11.79
N CYS A 232 9.46 1.54 -11.73
CA CYS A 232 10.35 1.87 -10.61
C CYS A 232 9.52 2.36 -9.41
N PRO A 233 9.48 1.65 -8.27
CA PRO A 233 8.74 2.07 -7.08
C PRO A 233 9.10 3.48 -6.58
N ALA A 234 10.31 3.95 -6.89
CA ALA A 234 10.77 5.29 -6.55
C ALA A 234 9.95 6.39 -7.24
N TRP A 235 9.44 6.17 -8.43
CA TRP A 235 8.63 7.13 -9.17
C TRP A 235 7.28 7.43 -8.51
N TYR A 236 6.67 6.42 -7.89
CA TYR A 236 5.39 6.55 -7.20
C TYR A 236 5.47 7.38 -5.92
N ARG A 237 6.61 7.38 -5.26
CA ARG A 237 6.78 8.08 -3.98
C ARG A 237 6.91 9.59 -4.11
N TYR A 238 7.37 10.08 -5.25
CA TYR A 238 7.75 11.49 -5.39
C TYR A 238 6.63 12.44 -5.76
N ARG A 239 5.46 11.95 -6.17
CA ARG A 239 4.43 12.83 -6.72
C ARG A 239 3.08 12.87 -6.05
N ILE A 240 2.77 11.93 -5.19
CA ILE A 240 1.48 11.94 -4.48
C ILE A 240 1.44 13.04 -3.40
N THR A 241 2.60 13.51 -2.95
CA THR A 241 2.69 14.59 -1.96
C THR A 241 2.87 15.99 -2.55
N ALA A 242 3.12 16.11 -3.83
CA ALA A 242 3.07 17.41 -4.50
C ALA A 242 1.64 17.75 -4.90
N SER A 243 0.78 17.75 -3.91
CA SER A 243 -0.41 18.57 -3.68
C SER A 243 -1.13 19.21 -4.84
N ARG A 244 -2.27 19.45 -4.54
CA ARG A 244 -3.41 20.09 -5.13
C ARG A 244 -4.28 19.09 -5.84
N LEU A 245 -4.92 18.25 -5.02
CA LEU A 245 -6.30 17.95 -5.20
C LEU A 245 -7.06 19.27 -4.97
N CYS A 246 -7.31 20.01 -6.04
CA CYS A 246 -8.49 20.85 -6.14
C CYS A 246 -9.57 20.02 -6.82
#